data_7cebe2052e4a75ffff8f631313e878ae
#
_entry.id   7cebe2052e4a75ffff8f631313e878ae
#
_cell.length_a   1.000
_cell.length_b   1.000
_cell.length_c   1.000
_cell.angle_alpha   90.00
_cell.angle_beta   90.00
_cell.angle_gamma   90.00
#
_symmetry.space_group_name_H-M   'P 1'
#
loop_
_entity.id
_entity.type
_entity.pdbx_description
1 polymer ?
#
loop_
_entity_poly.entity_id
_entity_poly.type
_entity_poly.pdbx_seq_one_letter_code
_entity_poly.pdbx_strand_id
1 'polypeptide(L)'
;MKRLRFVSKLGGTPLAVGSPVAPAMLNSSRSMRRNLCLLLLVLALPVSAADRAEEVRATEIAFAKAFADRDAKQFFLYLTDDAQFLGRRNTMRGKQEVITGWSEFFKPAVAPFRWQPERVVTNAAGDLGFSSGPVFDEAGVQIGTFTSTWVRQPDGSWRILFDGGSVCPTTKQSAQ
;
A
#
# COMPACT_ATOMS: atom_id res chain seq x y z
N MET A 1 -3.66 34.53 -44.74
CA MET A 1 -4.70 35.20 -45.59
C MET A 1 -6.05 34.77 -45.05
N LYS A 2 -6.79 35.55 -44.53
CA LYS A 2 -7.75 36.58 -44.64
C LYS A 2 -8.31 36.95 -43.28
N ARG A 3 -8.12 38.21 -42.92
CA ARG A 3 -8.87 38.91 -41.88
C ARG A 3 -10.30 39.16 -42.39
N LEU A 4 -11.26 39.29 -41.47
CA LEU A 4 -12.34 40.23 -41.63
C LEU A 4 -12.86 40.69 -40.25
N ARG A 5 -12.78 42.02 -40.07
CA ARG A 5 -13.43 42.86 -39.08
C ARG A 5 -14.83 43.21 -39.55
N PHE A 6 -15.73 43.58 -38.64
CA PHE A 6 -16.70 44.69 -38.81
C PHE A 6 -17.42 44.86 -37.47
N VAL A 7 -17.27 45.89 -36.69
CA VAL A 7 -17.72 47.28 -36.63
C VAL A 7 -19.17 47.44 -36.21
N SER A 8 -19.34 47.92 -34.97
CA SER A 8 -20.07 49.07 -34.41
C SER A 8 -21.46 49.44 -34.95
N LYS A 9 -22.41 49.65 -34.04
CA LYS A 9 -23.22 50.90 -34.09
C LYS A 9 -23.87 51.25 -32.76
N LEU A 10 -23.77 52.51 -32.47
CA LEU A 10 -24.27 53.34 -31.35
C LEU A 10 -25.74 53.65 -31.47
N GLY A 11 -26.35 54.12 -30.35
CA GLY A 11 -27.54 54.96 -30.26
C GLY A 11 -28.42 54.53 -29.09
N GLY A 12 -28.75 55.24 -28.08
CA GLY A 12 -28.98 56.63 -27.83
C GLY A 12 -30.01 56.67 -26.68
N THR A 13 -29.76 57.44 -25.66
CA THR A 13 -30.65 57.83 -24.52
C THR A 13 -31.84 58.66 -24.99
N PRO A 14 -32.97 58.91 -24.20
CA PRO A 14 -32.90 59.85 -23.11
C PRO A 14 -33.83 59.59 -21.88
N LEU A 15 -33.42 60.19 -20.80
CA LEU A 15 -34.08 60.79 -19.62
C LEU A 15 -35.61 60.80 -19.45
N ALA A 16 -36.08 60.43 -18.27
CA ALA A 16 -37.20 61.09 -17.59
C ALA A 16 -37.10 61.00 -16.05
N VAL A 17 -37.21 62.15 -15.46
CA VAL A 17 -37.17 62.61 -14.11
C VAL A 17 -38.43 62.17 -13.32
N GLY A 18 -38.26 61.94 -11.98
CA GLY A 18 -39.38 61.79 -11.07
C GLY A 18 -39.00 61.26 -9.71
N SER A 19 -38.63 62.13 -8.78
CA SER A 19 -38.57 61.89 -7.31
C SER A 19 -39.89 62.32 -6.65
N PRO A 20 -40.09 62.24 -5.33
CA PRO A 20 -39.69 61.30 -4.29
C PRO A 20 -40.89 60.86 -3.41
N VAL A 21 -40.81 59.80 -2.66
CA VAL A 21 -41.47 59.66 -1.35
C VAL A 21 -40.76 58.61 -0.49
N ALA A 22 -40.26 58.99 0.66
CA ALA A 22 -39.92 58.12 1.79
C ALA A 22 -41.03 58.28 2.86
N PRO A 23 -41.02 57.59 4.01
CA PRO A 23 -40.36 56.34 4.43
C PRO A 23 -41.34 55.36 5.12
N ALA A 24 -41.00 54.13 5.23
CA ALA A 24 -41.57 53.29 6.28
C ALA A 24 -40.51 52.38 6.84
N MET A 25 -40.21 52.67 8.09
CA MET A 25 -39.50 51.75 8.97
C MET A 25 -40.29 50.44 9.10
N LEU A 26 -39.68 49.31 9.15
CA LEU A 26 -39.68 48.42 10.30
C LEU A 26 -38.97 47.10 10.00
N ASN A 27 -38.05 46.91 10.82
CA ASN A 27 -37.78 45.72 11.59
C ASN A 27 -36.87 44.64 10.94
N SER A 28 -35.70 44.87 11.31
CA SER A 28 -34.60 43.94 11.45
C SER A 28 -35.03 42.65 12.15
N SER A 29 -34.94 41.58 11.45
CA SER A 29 -34.63 40.28 12.03
C SER A 29 -33.51 39.68 11.22
N ARG A 30 -32.32 40.21 11.40
CA ARG A 30 -31.09 39.52 11.00
C ARG A 30 -30.94 38.26 11.85
N SER A 31 -31.61 37.21 11.43
CA SER A 31 -31.25 35.86 11.80
C SER A 31 -29.81 35.63 11.30
N MET A 32 -28.89 35.95 12.15
CA MET A 32 -27.48 35.64 12.00
C MET A 32 -27.34 34.12 12.16
N ARG A 33 -27.66 33.40 11.09
CA ARG A 33 -27.31 31.97 10.97
C ARG A 33 -25.78 31.92 11.02
N ARG A 34 -25.24 31.85 12.22
CA ARG A 34 -23.86 31.45 12.46
C ARG A 34 -23.75 30.01 11.94
N ASN A 35 -23.34 29.89 10.69
CA ASN A 35 -22.82 28.64 10.18
C ASN A 35 -21.56 28.33 10.98
N LEU A 36 -21.76 27.63 12.09
CA LEU A 36 -20.70 26.99 12.83
C LEU A 36 -20.21 25.79 11.94
N CYS A 37 -19.36 26.09 10.96
CA CYS A 37 -18.55 25.08 10.34
C CYS A 37 -17.65 24.50 11.43
N LEU A 38 -18.11 23.43 12.07
CA LEU A 38 -17.26 22.58 12.89
C LEU A 38 -16.23 21.97 11.94
N LEU A 39 -15.07 22.63 11.84
CA LEU A 39 -13.90 22.08 11.19
C LEU A 39 -13.43 20.92 12.09
N LEU A 40 -13.89 19.71 11.81
CA LEU A 40 -13.35 18.48 12.40
C LEU A 40 -11.90 18.35 11.91
N LEU A 41 -10.99 18.95 12.66
CA LEU A 41 -9.56 18.73 12.50
C LEU A 41 -9.30 17.28 12.96
N VAL A 42 -9.35 16.35 12.02
CA VAL A 42 -8.89 14.97 12.26
C VAL A 42 -7.39 15.06 12.50
N LEU A 43 -6.99 15.10 13.77
CA LEU A 43 -5.60 14.90 14.15
C LEU A 43 -5.19 13.47 13.74
N ALA A 44 -4.55 13.34 12.60
CA ALA A 44 -3.86 12.10 12.24
C ALA A 44 -2.71 11.93 13.26
N LEU A 45 -2.90 11.05 14.22
CA LEU A 45 -1.82 10.67 15.13
C LEU A 45 -0.71 10.01 14.31
N PRO A 46 0.56 10.30 14.58
CA PRO A 46 1.66 9.63 13.92
C PRO A 46 1.60 8.13 14.27
N VAL A 47 1.52 7.28 13.26
CA VAL A 47 1.61 5.81 13.43
C VAL A 47 3.03 5.49 13.89
N SER A 48 3.16 4.75 14.99
CA SER A 48 4.45 4.41 15.56
C SER A 48 5.20 3.37 14.72
N ALA A 49 6.53 3.26 14.90
CA ALA A 49 7.31 2.20 14.27
C ALA A 49 6.87 0.79 14.73
N ALA A 50 6.37 0.68 15.98
CA ALA A 50 5.83 -0.58 16.49
C ALA A 50 4.54 -0.97 15.75
N ASP A 51 3.65 -0.03 15.49
CA ASP A 51 2.41 -0.27 14.71
C ASP A 51 2.76 -0.68 13.28
N ARG A 52 3.78 -0.05 12.67
CA ARG A 52 4.27 -0.42 11.34
C ARG A 52 4.88 -1.82 11.30
N ALA A 53 5.62 -2.21 12.33
CA ALA A 53 6.15 -3.57 12.41
C ALA A 53 5.03 -4.62 12.50
N GLU A 54 3.93 -4.31 13.19
CA GLU A 54 2.78 -5.21 13.26
C GLU A 54 2.03 -5.28 11.91
N GLU A 55 1.92 -4.16 11.16
CA GLU A 55 1.41 -4.18 9.79
C GLU A 55 2.24 -5.13 8.89
N VAL A 56 3.58 -5.05 8.97
CA VAL A 56 4.49 -5.94 8.23
C VAL A 56 4.31 -7.39 8.67
N ARG A 57 4.19 -7.65 9.98
CA ARG A 57 3.94 -9.00 10.52
C ARG A 57 2.64 -9.59 9.97
N ALA A 58 1.57 -8.84 10.03
CA ALA A 58 0.27 -9.28 9.50
C ALA A 58 0.34 -9.56 7.99
N THR A 59 1.08 -8.72 7.24
CA THR A 59 1.26 -8.91 5.80
C THR A 59 2.08 -10.16 5.50
N GLU A 60 3.18 -10.42 6.23
CA GLU A 60 3.98 -11.64 6.08
C GLU A 60 3.14 -12.90 6.37
N ILE A 61 2.33 -12.88 7.43
CA ILE A 61 1.42 -13.99 7.75
C ILE A 61 0.43 -14.22 6.60
N ALA A 62 -0.15 -13.15 6.04
CA ALA A 62 -1.08 -13.25 4.93
C ALA A 62 -0.40 -13.75 3.64
N PHE A 63 0.85 -13.36 3.40
CA PHE A 63 1.66 -13.86 2.30
C PHE A 63 1.94 -15.36 2.44
N ALA A 64 2.38 -15.81 3.62
CA ALA A 64 2.58 -17.22 3.93
C ALA A 64 1.27 -18.02 3.80
N LYS A 65 0.15 -17.43 4.24
CA LYS A 65 -1.16 -18.06 4.10
C LYS A 65 -1.58 -18.22 2.65
N ALA A 66 -1.37 -17.22 1.80
CA ALA A 66 -1.68 -17.33 0.37
C ALA A 66 -0.92 -18.50 -0.29
N PHE A 67 0.33 -18.73 0.12
CA PHE A 67 1.08 -19.90 -0.32
C PHE A 67 0.49 -21.22 0.21
N ALA A 68 0.17 -21.29 1.49
CA ALA A 68 -0.42 -22.46 2.11
C ALA A 68 -1.78 -22.81 1.51
N ASP A 69 -2.61 -21.81 1.22
CA ASP A 69 -3.94 -21.95 0.61
C ASP A 69 -3.87 -22.22 -0.92
N ARG A 70 -2.68 -22.25 -1.51
CA ARG A 70 -2.46 -22.44 -2.96
C ARG A 70 -3.03 -21.29 -3.81
N ASP A 71 -3.25 -20.10 -3.22
CA ASP A 71 -3.71 -18.92 -3.94
C ASP A 71 -2.53 -18.18 -4.58
N ALA A 72 -2.08 -18.68 -5.73
CA ALA A 72 -0.99 -18.08 -6.50
C ALA A 72 -1.29 -16.63 -6.90
N LYS A 73 -2.55 -16.31 -7.21
CA LYS A 73 -2.94 -14.95 -7.59
C LYS A 73 -2.72 -13.99 -6.43
N GLN A 74 -3.21 -14.32 -5.25
CA GLN A 74 -3.02 -13.50 -4.05
C GLN A 74 -1.55 -13.42 -3.67
N PHE A 75 -0.81 -14.53 -3.72
CA PHE A 75 0.62 -14.58 -3.42
C PHE A 75 1.42 -13.57 -4.26
N PHE A 76 1.22 -13.56 -5.57
CA PHE A 76 1.95 -12.65 -6.46
C PHE A 76 1.50 -11.18 -6.40
N LEU A 77 0.39 -10.86 -5.72
CA LEU A 77 0.01 -9.47 -5.45
C LEU A 77 0.90 -8.81 -4.38
N TYR A 78 1.55 -9.59 -3.53
CA TYR A 78 2.48 -9.06 -2.53
C TYR A 78 3.84 -8.62 -3.10
N LEU A 79 4.12 -8.83 -4.38
CA LEU A 79 5.39 -8.47 -4.99
C LEU A 79 5.37 -7.06 -5.56
N THR A 80 6.49 -6.32 -5.41
CA THR A 80 6.77 -5.16 -6.26
C THR A 80 7.09 -5.61 -7.68
N ASP A 81 7.00 -4.71 -8.66
CA ASP A 81 7.31 -5.07 -10.06
C ASP A 81 8.79 -5.40 -10.26
N ASP A 82 9.67 -4.83 -9.43
CA ASP A 82 11.11 -5.04 -9.39
C ASP A 82 11.56 -6.02 -8.29
N ALA A 83 10.63 -6.79 -7.70
CA ALA A 83 10.94 -7.76 -6.66
C ALA A 83 12.08 -8.71 -7.06
N GLN A 84 12.96 -9.03 -6.12
CA GLN A 84 14.05 -9.97 -6.33
C GLN A 84 14.00 -11.10 -5.30
N PHE A 85 14.00 -12.33 -5.80
CA PHE A 85 14.05 -13.53 -4.96
C PHE A 85 15.44 -14.15 -5.04
N LEU A 86 16.13 -14.14 -3.91
CA LEU A 86 17.54 -14.50 -3.79
C LEU A 86 17.67 -16.02 -3.55
N GLY A 87 17.78 -16.77 -4.60
CA GLY A 87 18.04 -18.22 -4.51
C GLY A 87 19.52 -18.53 -4.29
N ARG A 88 19.82 -19.78 -3.87
CA ARG A 88 21.21 -20.23 -3.60
C ARG A 88 22.17 -20.11 -4.79
N ARG A 89 21.67 -20.28 -6.00
CA ARG A 89 22.50 -20.33 -7.23
C ARG A 89 22.17 -19.23 -8.21
N ASN A 90 20.97 -18.70 -8.15
CA ASN A 90 20.47 -17.66 -9.05
C ASN A 90 19.55 -16.72 -8.30
N THR A 91 19.42 -15.51 -8.81
CA THR A 91 18.45 -14.52 -8.34
C THR A 91 17.40 -14.34 -9.43
N MET A 92 16.14 -14.49 -9.08
CA MET A 92 15.01 -14.11 -9.94
C MET A 92 14.82 -12.59 -9.81
N ARG A 93 14.87 -11.86 -10.93
CA ARG A 93 14.83 -10.41 -10.97
C ARG A 93 13.56 -9.92 -11.65
N GLY A 94 12.80 -9.16 -10.91
CA GLY A 94 11.50 -8.68 -11.34
C GLY A 94 10.37 -9.69 -11.13
N LYS A 95 9.20 -9.17 -10.94
CA LYS A 95 7.98 -9.94 -10.62
C LYS A 95 7.74 -11.10 -11.60
N GLN A 96 7.99 -10.89 -12.90
CA GLN A 96 7.72 -11.92 -13.90
C GLN A 96 8.63 -13.14 -13.76
N GLU A 97 9.92 -12.95 -13.47
CA GLU A 97 10.83 -14.07 -13.23
C GLU A 97 10.45 -14.82 -11.96
N VAL A 98 10.04 -14.09 -10.90
CA VAL A 98 9.55 -14.71 -9.67
C VAL A 98 8.29 -15.53 -9.93
N ILE A 99 7.31 -15.00 -10.68
CA ILE A 99 6.10 -15.73 -11.06
C ILE A 99 6.49 -17.03 -11.79
N THR A 100 7.38 -16.96 -12.77
CA THR A 100 7.80 -18.12 -13.55
C THR A 100 8.46 -19.18 -12.66
N GLY A 101 9.40 -18.78 -11.80
CA GLY A 101 10.13 -19.72 -10.94
C GLY A 101 9.29 -20.30 -9.81
N TRP A 102 8.38 -19.51 -9.24
CA TRP A 102 7.56 -19.94 -8.11
C TRP A 102 6.28 -20.67 -8.49
N SER A 103 5.83 -20.56 -9.75
CA SER A 103 4.63 -21.27 -10.23
C SER A 103 4.73 -22.78 -10.04
N GLU A 104 5.93 -23.34 -10.10
CA GLU A 104 6.15 -24.77 -9.86
C GLU A 104 5.76 -25.20 -8.45
N PHE A 105 6.00 -24.35 -7.45
CA PHE A 105 5.62 -24.65 -6.07
C PHE A 105 4.10 -24.64 -5.85
N PHE A 106 3.31 -24.07 -6.77
CA PHE A 106 1.85 -24.06 -6.70
C PHE A 106 1.17 -25.25 -7.40
N LYS A 107 1.92 -26.10 -8.11
CA LYS A 107 1.37 -27.29 -8.78
C LYS A 107 0.92 -28.40 -7.82
N PRO A 108 1.66 -28.72 -6.72
CA PRO A 108 1.19 -29.69 -5.75
C PRO A 108 -0.07 -29.23 -5.03
N ALA A 109 -0.95 -30.17 -4.66
CA ALA A 109 -2.17 -29.86 -3.92
C ALA A 109 -1.88 -29.34 -2.50
N VAL A 110 -0.77 -29.78 -1.91
CA VAL A 110 -0.29 -29.36 -0.60
C VAL A 110 0.96 -28.49 -0.78
N ALA A 111 1.09 -27.46 0.04
CA ALA A 111 2.29 -26.62 0.02
C ALA A 111 3.51 -27.43 0.49
N PRO A 112 4.62 -27.45 -0.29
CA PRO A 112 5.77 -28.29 0.04
C PRO A 112 6.57 -27.79 1.27
N PHE A 113 6.29 -26.59 1.73
CA PHE A 113 6.86 -26.01 2.94
C PHE A 113 5.93 -24.91 3.46
N ARG A 114 6.19 -24.46 4.67
CA ARG A 114 5.50 -23.34 5.31
C ARG A 114 6.49 -22.52 6.12
N TRP A 115 6.17 -21.28 6.40
CA TRP A 115 6.97 -20.40 7.23
C TRP A 115 6.10 -19.51 8.09
N GLN A 116 6.73 -18.88 9.07
CA GLN A 116 6.09 -17.91 9.96
C GLN A 116 7.10 -16.85 10.39
N PRO A 117 6.68 -15.57 10.51
CA PRO A 117 7.57 -14.52 10.98
C PRO A 117 7.79 -14.61 12.49
N GLU A 118 9.05 -14.70 12.89
CA GLU A 118 9.47 -14.57 14.30
C GLU A 118 9.97 -13.15 14.58
N ARG A 119 10.83 -12.63 13.72
CA ARG A 119 11.37 -11.28 13.85
C ARG A 119 10.78 -10.38 12.79
N VAL A 120 10.26 -9.21 13.24
CA VAL A 120 9.81 -8.15 12.34
C VAL A 120 10.25 -6.82 12.91
N VAL A 121 10.82 -5.97 12.04
CA VAL A 121 11.25 -4.61 12.37
C VAL A 121 10.93 -3.68 11.20
N THR A 122 10.81 -2.39 11.49
CA THR A 122 10.72 -1.35 10.48
C THR A 122 11.76 -0.26 10.72
N ASN A 123 12.11 0.49 9.66
CA ASN A 123 12.93 1.68 9.81
C ASN A 123 12.14 2.82 10.48
N ALA A 124 12.86 3.86 10.90
CA ALA A 124 12.26 5.00 11.60
C ALA A 124 11.27 5.79 10.72
N ALA A 125 11.45 5.79 9.40
CA ALA A 125 10.53 6.44 8.46
C ALA A 125 9.21 5.64 8.30
N GLY A 126 9.21 4.35 8.66
CA GLY A 126 8.03 3.48 8.56
C GLY A 126 7.64 3.12 7.12
N ASP A 127 8.60 3.15 6.21
CA ASP A 127 8.44 2.84 4.78
C ASP A 127 9.17 1.57 4.34
N LEU A 128 10.10 1.06 5.17
CA LEU A 128 10.78 -0.21 4.98
C LEU A 128 10.52 -1.14 6.16
N GLY A 129 10.23 -2.40 5.85
CA GLY A 129 10.08 -3.47 6.81
C GLY A 129 11.02 -4.64 6.50
N PHE A 130 11.38 -5.37 7.54
CA PHE A 130 12.14 -6.61 7.44
C PHE A 130 11.45 -7.67 8.29
N SER A 131 11.30 -8.86 7.75
CA SER A 131 10.81 -10.03 8.46
C SER A 131 11.73 -11.23 8.25
N SER A 132 11.80 -12.09 9.23
CA SER A 132 12.53 -13.35 9.16
C SER A 132 11.94 -14.37 10.10
N GLY A 133 12.19 -15.65 9.82
CA GLY A 133 11.75 -16.74 10.66
C GLY A 133 12.09 -18.11 10.07
N PRO A 134 11.63 -19.19 10.73
CA PRO A 134 11.88 -20.55 10.31
C PRO A 134 11.01 -20.94 9.10
N VAL A 135 11.56 -21.85 8.28
CA VAL A 135 10.87 -22.57 7.22
C VAL A 135 10.80 -24.03 7.61
N PHE A 136 9.61 -24.62 7.51
CA PHE A 136 9.34 -26.00 7.87
C PHE A 136 8.86 -26.79 6.65
N ASP A 137 9.23 -28.08 6.56
CA ASP A 137 8.64 -29.02 5.62
C ASP A 137 7.23 -29.47 6.04
N GLU A 138 6.63 -30.37 5.26
CA GLU A 138 5.31 -30.94 5.54
C GLU A 138 5.28 -31.73 6.87
N ALA A 139 6.39 -32.34 7.27
CA ALA A 139 6.53 -33.08 8.51
C ALA A 139 6.73 -32.16 9.75
N GLY A 140 6.87 -30.86 9.53
CA GLY A 140 7.12 -29.87 10.59
C GLY A 140 8.59 -29.78 11.01
N VAL A 141 9.49 -30.37 10.25
CA VAL A 141 10.93 -30.23 10.48
C VAL A 141 11.41 -28.89 9.91
N GLN A 142 12.18 -28.15 10.69
CA GLN A 142 12.77 -26.90 10.21
C GLN A 142 13.86 -27.22 9.18
N ILE A 143 13.65 -26.74 7.95
CA ILE A 143 14.55 -26.96 6.82
C ILE A 143 15.37 -25.71 6.43
N GLY A 144 15.04 -24.57 7.01
CA GLY A 144 15.72 -23.31 6.71
C GLY A 144 15.19 -22.13 7.47
N THR A 145 15.61 -20.96 7.02
CA THR A 145 15.06 -19.67 7.44
C THR A 145 14.73 -18.85 6.20
N PHE A 146 13.75 -17.97 6.32
CA PHE A 146 13.44 -16.98 5.30
C PHE A 146 13.80 -15.57 5.78
N THR A 147 13.94 -14.67 4.85
CA THR A 147 14.02 -13.23 5.06
C THR A 147 13.28 -12.50 3.96
N SER A 148 12.46 -11.53 4.33
CA SER A 148 11.77 -10.66 3.37
C SER A 148 12.03 -9.20 3.71
N THR A 149 12.25 -8.38 2.68
CA THR A 149 12.28 -6.93 2.78
C THR A 149 11.02 -6.37 2.14
N TRP A 150 10.27 -5.62 2.92
CA TRP A 150 9.00 -5.04 2.57
C TRP A 150 9.13 -3.53 2.32
N VAL A 151 8.47 -3.03 1.29
CA VAL A 151 8.37 -1.61 0.96
C VAL A 151 6.92 -1.17 1.06
N ARG A 152 6.70 -0.09 1.80
CA ARG A 152 5.37 0.50 1.93
C ARG A 152 5.01 1.25 0.66
N GLN A 153 3.85 0.93 0.11
CA GLN A 153 3.35 1.55 -1.12
C GLN A 153 2.59 2.86 -0.81
N PRO A 154 2.38 3.73 -1.81
CA PRO A 154 1.60 4.96 -1.62
C PRO A 154 0.17 4.74 -1.14
N ASP A 155 -0.43 3.59 -1.44
CA ASP A 155 -1.76 3.19 -0.98
C ASP A 155 -1.76 2.63 0.46
N GLY A 156 -0.60 2.58 1.10
CA GLY A 156 -0.41 2.07 2.45
C GLY A 156 -0.18 0.56 2.53
N SER A 157 -0.32 -0.19 1.46
CA SER A 157 -0.02 -1.62 1.43
C SER A 157 1.49 -1.89 1.52
N TRP A 158 1.85 -3.10 1.94
CA TRP A 158 3.24 -3.55 1.96
C TRP A 158 3.49 -4.56 0.84
N ARG A 159 4.63 -4.41 0.15
CA ARG A 159 5.04 -5.34 -0.91
C ARG A 159 6.50 -5.74 -0.75
N ILE A 160 6.81 -6.97 -1.16
CA ILE A 160 8.16 -7.52 -1.13
C ILE A 160 9.01 -6.91 -2.23
N LEU A 161 10.16 -6.38 -1.81
CA LEU A 161 11.23 -5.95 -2.71
C LEU A 161 12.32 -7.04 -2.81
N PHE A 162 12.74 -7.58 -1.66
CA PHE A 162 13.71 -8.68 -1.62
C PHE A 162 13.15 -9.82 -0.77
N ASP A 163 13.30 -11.03 -1.27
CA ASP A 163 12.99 -12.25 -0.54
C ASP A 163 14.12 -13.27 -0.74
N GLY A 164 14.35 -14.08 0.25
CA GLY A 164 15.36 -15.12 0.20
C GLY A 164 15.40 -15.93 1.47
N GLY A 165 16.39 -16.81 1.55
CA GLY A 165 16.55 -17.61 2.74
C GLY A 165 17.80 -18.48 2.71
N SER A 166 18.04 -19.13 3.83
CA SER A 166 19.09 -20.13 3.97
C SER A 166 18.49 -21.49 4.30
N VAL A 167 19.10 -22.55 3.81
CA VAL A 167 18.79 -23.92 4.23
C VAL A 167 19.58 -24.26 5.49
N CYS A 168 18.96 -24.92 6.45
CA CYS A 168 19.69 -25.50 7.57
C CYS A 168 20.69 -26.53 7.05
N PRO A 169 21.96 -26.52 7.52
CA PRO A 169 22.87 -27.60 7.23
C PRO A 169 22.25 -28.90 7.71
N THR A 170 22.05 -29.87 6.83
CA THR A 170 21.67 -31.21 7.24
C THR A 170 22.84 -31.76 8.01
N THR A 171 22.74 -31.78 9.34
CA THR A 171 23.70 -32.54 10.15
C THR A 171 23.53 -33.99 9.78
N LYS A 172 24.42 -34.49 8.90
CA LYS A 172 24.61 -35.94 8.80
C LYS A 172 25.06 -36.37 10.19
N GLN A 173 24.14 -36.89 10.98
CA GLN A 173 24.47 -37.59 12.21
C GLN A 173 25.37 -38.76 11.79
N SER A 174 26.67 -38.56 11.95
CA SER A 174 27.63 -39.63 11.82
C SER A 174 27.30 -40.59 12.96
N ALA A 175 26.63 -41.68 12.62
CA ALA A 175 26.54 -42.82 13.50
C ALA A 175 27.96 -43.31 13.75
N GLN A 176 28.47 -43.08 14.97
CA GLN A 176 29.60 -43.77 15.53
C GLN A 176 29.08 -45.02 16.22
#